data_5a9c1bf6dcd912c5a4a8467ad8448e18
#
_entry.id   5a9c1bf6dcd912c5a4a8467ad8448e18
#
_cell.length_a   1.000
_cell.length_b   1.000
_cell.length_c   1.000
_cell.angle_alpha   90.00
_cell.angle_beta   90.00
_cell.angle_gamma   90.00
#
_symmetry.space_group_name_H-M   'P 1'
#
loop_
_entity.id
_entity.type
_entity.pdbx_description
1 polymer ?
#
loop_
_entity_poly.entity_id
_entity_poly.type
_entity_poly.pdbx_seq_one_letter_code
_entity_poly.pdbx_strand_id
1 'polypeptide(L)'
;MVSDQLLLVLKLCLLALLYLFFFRVVRAVWSEVRPAAPMPPGAPAGAPMPAAPKRRRKEDRSGPRTRELVVVEPLEAAGRTFALIGEMSIGRAAGCQITLDDTYASQIHARVFARDNQWQVEDLGSTNGTWLNRHKVAGAMVMKPGDVLQIGNTVMELR
;
A
#
# COMPACT_ATOMS: atom_id res chain seq x y z
N MET A 1 14.68 -15.07 -49.53
CA MET A 1 15.86 -15.23 -48.64
C MET A 1 15.74 -14.21 -47.54
N VAL A 2 15.46 -14.64 -46.35
CA VAL A 2 15.48 -13.75 -45.16
C VAL A 2 16.95 -13.42 -44.94
N SER A 3 17.33 -12.14 -45.00
CA SER A 3 18.73 -11.75 -44.86
C SER A 3 19.22 -12.12 -43.45
N ASP A 4 20.47 -12.61 -43.35
CA ASP A 4 21.09 -12.98 -42.06
C ASP A 4 21.04 -11.85 -41.05
N GLN A 5 20.99 -10.60 -41.51
CA GLN A 5 20.78 -9.41 -40.70
C GLN A 5 19.40 -9.38 -40.02
N LEU A 6 18.33 -9.80 -40.71
CA LEU A 6 16.98 -9.87 -40.14
C LEU A 6 16.90 -10.92 -39.02
N LEU A 7 17.54 -12.07 -39.24
CA LEU A 7 17.63 -13.13 -38.23
C LEU A 7 18.43 -12.67 -37.00
N LEU A 8 19.50 -11.91 -37.20
CA LEU A 8 20.30 -11.37 -36.11
C LEU A 8 19.51 -10.34 -35.28
N VAL A 9 18.79 -9.44 -35.94
CA VAL A 9 17.92 -8.45 -35.26
C VAL A 9 16.83 -9.17 -34.48
N LEU A 10 16.18 -10.18 -35.04
CA LEU A 10 15.14 -10.96 -34.37
C LEU A 10 15.69 -11.68 -33.13
N LYS A 11 16.90 -12.28 -33.22
CA LYS A 11 17.56 -12.91 -32.06
C LYS A 11 17.88 -11.91 -30.95
N LEU A 12 18.37 -10.72 -31.31
CA LEU A 12 18.65 -9.65 -30.31
C LEU A 12 17.38 -9.13 -29.63
N CYS A 13 16.30 -8.94 -30.40
CA CYS A 13 15.00 -8.55 -29.85
C CYS A 13 14.46 -9.61 -28.89
N LEU A 14 14.55 -10.90 -29.25
CA LEU A 14 14.11 -11.99 -28.39
C LEU A 14 14.92 -12.05 -27.10
N LEU A 15 16.26 -11.91 -27.20
CA LEU A 15 17.15 -11.86 -26.04
C LEU A 15 16.84 -10.68 -25.12
N ALA A 16 16.58 -9.50 -25.69
CA ALA A 16 16.21 -8.31 -24.92
C ALA A 16 14.88 -8.50 -24.18
N LEU A 17 13.87 -9.07 -24.83
CA LEU A 17 12.58 -9.40 -24.22
C LEU A 17 12.73 -10.43 -23.09
N LEU A 18 13.54 -11.47 -23.32
CA LEU A 18 13.83 -12.48 -22.30
C LEU A 18 14.53 -11.87 -21.09
N TYR A 19 15.50 -10.98 -21.32
CA TYR A 19 16.22 -10.29 -20.25
C TYR A 19 15.30 -9.36 -19.46
N LEU A 20 14.43 -8.60 -20.14
CA LEU A 20 13.42 -7.74 -19.49
C LEU A 20 12.42 -8.58 -18.67
N PHE A 21 12.02 -9.73 -19.20
CA PHE A 21 11.14 -10.65 -18.46
C PHE A 21 11.82 -11.15 -17.18
N PHE A 22 13.06 -11.66 -17.28
CA PHE A 22 13.80 -12.11 -16.09
C PHE A 22 14.07 -10.98 -15.10
N PHE A 23 14.40 -9.79 -15.58
CA PHE A 23 14.59 -8.62 -14.73
C PHE A 23 13.33 -8.29 -13.95
N ARG A 24 12.17 -8.36 -14.59
CA ARG A 24 10.88 -8.15 -13.90
C ARG A 24 10.60 -9.23 -12.86
N VAL A 25 10.87 -10.48 -13.18
CA VAL A 25 10.69 -11.61 -12.25
C VAL A 25 11.62 -11.48 -11.05
N VAL A 26 12.91 -11.21 -11.27
CA VAL A 26 13.89 -11.01 -10.20
C VAL A 26 13.49 -9.82 -9.31
N ARG A 27 13.05 -8.72 -9.92
CA ARG A 27 12.60 -7.55 -9.16
C ARG A 27 11.35 -7.86 -8.32
N ALA A 28 10.41 -8.67 -8.84
CA ALA A 28 9.22 -9.10 -8.10
C ALA A 28 9.60 -9.98 -6.89
N VAL A 29 10.53 -10.93 -7.08
CA VAL A 29 11.01 -11.78 -5.98
C VAL A 29 11.81 -11.00 -4.94
N TRP A 30 12.63 -10.02 -5.37
CA TRP A 30 13.39 -9.18 -4.43
C TRP A 30 12.51 -8.24 -3.59
N SER A 31 11.31 -7.89 -4.06
CA SER A 31 10.36 -7.10 -3.26
C SER A 31 9.72 -7.92 -2.13
N GLU A 32 9.69 -9.25 -2.26
CA GLU A 32 9.16 -10.16 -1.23
C GLU A 32 10.20 -10.56 -0.18
N VAL A 33 11.50 -10.56 -0.55
CA VAL A 33 12.60 -10.90 0.36
C VAL A 33 13.25 -9.61 0.90
N ARG A 34 12.49 -8.79 1.62
CA ARG A 34 13.11 -7.85 2.56
C ARG A 34 13.31 -8.59 3.88
N PRO A 35 14.56 -8.95 4.25
CA PRO A 35 14.80 -9.52 5.57
C PRO A 35 14.38 -8.49 6.62
N ALA A 36 13.58 -8.92 7.59
CA ALA A 36 13.33 -8.17 8.80
C ALA A 36 14.69 -7.74 9.38
N ALA A 37 14.83 -6.46 9.68
CA ALA A 37 16.06 -5.92 10.26
C ALA A 37 16.45 -6.78 11.47
N PRO A 38 17.72 -7.25 11.59
CA PRO A 38 18.15 -8.03 12.72
C PRO A 38 18.07 -7.16 13.97
N MET A 39 17.34 -7.62 14.97
CA MET A 39 17.41 -7.07 16.33
C MET A 39 18.83 -7.23 16.83
N PRO A 40 19.46 -6.19 17.39
CA PRO A 40 20.78 -6.34 17.98
C PRO A 40 20.72 -7.28 19.18
N PRO A 41 21.60 -8.30 19.26
CA PRO A 41 21.68 -9.16 20.43
C PRO A 41 22.43 -8.45 21.55
N GLY A 42 21.83 -8.42 22.74
CA GLY A 42 22.55 -8.29 24.00
C GLY A 42 22.61 -6.90 24.59
N ALA A 43 21.64 -6.55 25.41
CA ALA A 43 21.88 -5.67 26.56
C ALA A 43 21.85 -6.54 27.84
N PRO A 44 22.89 -6.50 28.69
CA PRO A 44 22.90 -7.25 29.95
C PRO A 44 21.91 -6.64 30.94
N ALA A 45 21.16 -7.53 31.59
CA ALA A 45 20.33 -7.18 32.72
C ALA A 45 21.21 -6.73 33.89
N GLY A 46 20.89 -5.57 34.48
CA GLY A 46 21.32 -5.25 35.83
C GLY A 46 22.09 -3.96 36.00
N ALA A 47 21.39 -2.83 36.12
CA ALA A 47 21.75 -1.75 37.04
C ALA A 47 20.52 -0.89 37.33
N PRO A 48 20.19 -0.56 38.59
CA PRO A 48 19.07 0.35 38.90
C PRO A 48 19.49 1.77 38.57
N MET A 49 18.91 2.35 37.53
CA MET A 49 19.04 3.77 37.24
C MET A 49 18.12 4.60 38.14
N PRO A 50 18.57 5.77 38.63
CA PRO A 50 17.77 6.68 39.44
C PRO A 50 16.53 7.16 38.66
N ALA A 51 15.41 7.16 39.32
CA ALA A 51 14.13 7.61 38.79
C ALA A 51 14.23 9.09 38.35
N ALA A 52 14.37 9.33 37.05
CA ALA A 52 14.12 10.64 36.48
C ALA A 52 12.61 10.96 36.63
N PRO A 53 12.23 12.22 36.92
CA PRO A 53 10.85 12.57 37.12
C PRO A 53 10.05 12.23 35.87
N LYS A 54 9.09 11.33 36.00
CA LYS A 54 8.08 11.03 34.98
C LYS A 54 7.32 12.33 34.68
N ARG A 55 7.84 13.12 33.75
CA ARG A 55 6.96 14.00 33.00
C ARG A 55 5.94 13.06 32.36
N ARG A 56 4.77 12.97 32.96
CA ARG A 56 3.55 12.48 32.33
C ARG A 56 3.41 13.32 31.05
N ARG A 57 4.06 12.85 29.97
CA ARG A 57 3.63 13.18 28.64
C ARG A 57 2.19 12.69 28.60
N LYS A 58 1.28 13.64 28.73
CA LYS A 58 -0.13 13.42 28.47
C LYS A 58 -0.11 12.86 27.06
N GLU A 59 -0.12 11.52 26.95
CA GLU A 59 -0.41 10.87 25.70
C GLU A 59 -1.79 11.38 25.33
N ASP A 60 -1.76 12.30 24.39
CA ASP A 60 -2.96 12.77 23.73
C ASP A 60 -3.54 11.52 23.07
N ARG A 61 -4.43 10.83 23.80
CA ARG A 61 -5.18 9.67 23.33
C ARG A 61 -6.26 10.08 22.34
N SER A 62 -6.11 11.24 21.71
CA SER A 62 -6.83 11.54 20.49
C SER A 62 -6.09 10.86 19.33
N GLY A 63 -6.26 9.54 19.20
CA GLY A 63 -6.06 8.89 17.93
C GLY A 63 -6.80 9.66 16.84
N PRO A 64 -6.46 9.48 15.56
CA PRO A 64 -7.17 10.16 14.49
C PRO A 64 -8.65 9.94 14.72
N ARG A 65 -9.44 11.01 14.62
CA ARG A 65 -10.90 10.92 14.80
C ARG A 65 -11.40 9.75 13.98
N THR A 66 -12.28 8.94 14.54
CA THR A 66 -12.91 7.84 13.82
C THR A 66 -13.39 8.36 12.49
N ARG A 67 -12.86 7.81 11.42
CA ARG A 67 -13.18 8.15 10.03
C ARG A 67 -13.70 6.92 9.35
N GLU A 68 -14.42 7.12 8.28
CA GLU A 68 -14.95 6.05 7.49
C GLU A 68 -14.71 6.31 6.00
N LEU A 69 -14.47 5.24 5.25
CA LEU A 69 -14.49 5.26 3.80
C LEU A 69 -15.86 4.81 3.35
N VAL A 70 -16.54 5.68 2.60
CA VAL A 70 -17.86 5.41 2.04
C VAL A 70 -17.72 5.15 0.55
N VAL A 71 -18.19 4.00 0.08
CA VAL A 71 -18.17 3.69 -1.36
C VAL A 71 -19.17 4.60 -2.08
N VAL A 72 -18.71 5.27 -3.11
CA VAL A 72 -19.49 6.15 -3.99
C VAL A 72 -19.77 5.47 -5.32
N GLU A 73 -18.79 4.74 -5.85
CA GLU A 73 -18.90 3.96 -7.08
C GLU A 73 -18.27 2.56 -6.87
N PRO A 74 -18.79 1.51 -7.51
CA PRO A 74 -19.97 1.47 -8.40
C PRO A 74 -21.30 1.59 -7.62
N LEU A 75 -22.38 1.91 -8.31
CA LEU A 75 -23.71 2.13 -7.70
C LEU A 75 -24.21 0.92 -6.90
N GLU A 76 -23.87 -0.31 -7.34
CA GLU A 76 -24.25 -1.55 -6.67
C GLU A 76 -23.63 -1.69 -5.27
N ALA A 77 -22.49 -1.05 -5.04
CA ALA A 77 -21.78 -1.04 -3.77
C ALA A 77 -21.87 0.31 -3.04
N ALA A 78 -22.52 1.32 -3.66
CA ALA A 78 -22.61 2.66 -3.10
C ALA A 78 -23.30 2.66 -1.73
N GLY A 79 -22.76 3.45 -0.82
CA GLY A 79 -23.23 3.53 0.57
C GLY A 79 -22.62 2.49 1.51
N ARG A 80 -21.84 1.51 1.01
CA ARG A 80 -21.06 0.65 1.93
C ARG A 80 -20.02 1.50 2.65
N THR A 81 -19.93 1.31 3.96
CA THR A 81 -19.08 2.10 4.83
C THR A 81 -18.08 1.21 5.53
N PHE A 82 -16.85 1.65 5.59
CA PHE A 82 -15.76 0.98 6.29
C PHE A 82 -15.17 1.94 7.33
N ALA A 83 -15.40 1.65 8.61
CA ALA A 83 -14.79 2.42 9.71
C ALA A 83 -13.28 2.19 9.71
N LEU A 84 -12.49 3.25 9.72
CA LEU A 84 -11.04 3.18 9.73
C LEU A 84 -10.52 2.95 11.14
N ILE A 85 -9.83 1.82 11.35
CA ILE A 85 -9.29 1.41 12.65
C ILE A 85 -7.85 0.94 12.45
N GLY A 86 -6.89 1.69 12.99
CA GLY A 86 -5.48 1.30 12.91
C GLY A 86 -4.93 1.27 11.48
N GLU A 87 -4.34 0.16 11.08
CA GLU A 87 -3.88 -0.10 9.71
C GLU A 87 -4.80 -1.11 9.04
N MET A 88 -5.27 -0.80 7.85
CA MET A 88 -6.21 -1.61 7.09
C MET A 88 -5.71 -1.80 5.66
N SER A 89 -5.68 -3.06 5.20
CA SER A 89 -5.42 -3.38 3.81
C SER A 89 -6.70 -3.32 2.99
N ILE A 90 -6.55 -2.86 1.75
CA ILE A 90 -7.62 -2.74 0.75
C ILE A 90 -7.25 -3.58 -0.45
N GLY A 91 -8.16 -4.39 -0.95
CA GLY A 91 -7.92 -5.19 -2.15
C GLY A 91 -9.01 -6.19 -2.43
N ARG A 92 -8.80 -7.02 -3.45
CA ARG A 92 -9.78 -8.02 -3.90
C ARG A 92 -9.76 -9.30 -3.06
N ALA A 93 -8.66 -9.58 -2.33
CA ALA A 93 -8.57 -10.78 -1.51
C ALA A 93 -9.49 -10.70 -0.30
N ALA A 94 -10.16 -11.82 0.02
CA ALA A 94 -11.01 -11.92 1.19
C ALA A 94 -10.28 -11.71 2.54
N GLY A 95 -8.95 -11.75 2.54
CA GLY A 95 -8.11 -11.44 3.71
C GLY A 95 -7.88 -9.95 3.95
N CYS A 96 -8.30 -9.06 3.04
CA CYS A 96 -8.23 -7.62 3.23
C CYS A 96 -9.34 -7.16 4.19
N GLN A 97 -9.01 -6.19 5.07
CA GLN A 97 -10.01 -5.59 5.96
C GLN A 97 -11.09 -4.84 5.16
N ILE A 98 -10.68 -4.23 4.04
CA ILE A 98 -11.59 -3.63 3.07
C ILE A 98 -11.52 -4.48 1.80
N THR A 99 -12.46 -5.41 1.65
CA THR A 99 -12.53 -6.27 0.47
C THR A 99 -13.39 -5.60 -0.61
N LEU A 100 -12.80 -5.44 -1.79
CA LEU A 100 -13.43 -4.87 -2.97
C LEU A 100 -13.81 -5.98 -3.95
N ASP A 101 -15.05 -5.96 -4.42
CA ASP A 101 -15.49 -6.82 -5.52
C ASP A 101 -15.21 -6.11 -6.85
N ASP A 102 -13.92 -6.00 -7.16
CA ASP A 102 -13.43 -5.27 -8.33
C ASP A 102 -12.29 -6.03 -8.99
N THR A 103 -12.48 -6.43 -10.24
CA THR A 103 -11.48 -7.17 -11.02
C THR A 103 -10.24 -6.34 -11.35
N TYR A 104 -10.35 -5.02 -11.32
CA TYR A 104 -9.25 -4.09 -11.53
C TYR A 104 -8.47 -3.80 -10.25
N ALA A 105 -8.98 -4.23 -9.10
CA ALA A 105 -8.21 -4.19 -7.86
C ALA A 105 -7.25 -5.39 -7.77
N SER A 106 -6.02 -5.17 -7.31
CA SER A 106 -5.07 -6.23 -6.96
C SER A 106 -5.54 -7.00 -5.72
N GLN A 107 -5.03 -8.20 -5.48
CA GLN A 107 -5.38 -9.00 -4.30
C GLN A 107 -5.13 -8.22 -3.01
N ILE A 108 -3.94 -7.66 -2.86
CA ILE A 108 -3.61 -6.61 -1.89
C ILE A 108 -3.21 -5.41 -2.74
N HIS A 109 -3.97 -4.33 -2.66
CA HIS A 109 -3.83 -3.20 -3.58
C HIS A 109 -3.20 -1.99 -2.91
N ALA A 110 -3.75 -1.59 -1.78
CA ALA A 110 -3.34 -0.44 -1.01
C ALA A 110 -3.50 -0.70 0.49
N ARG A 111 -2.94 0.17 1.31
CA ARG A 111 -3.24 0.23 2.73
C ARG A 111 -3.61 1.64 3.16
N VAL A 112 -4.47 1.73 4.13
CA VAL A 112 -4.81 2.96 4.83
C VAL A 112 -4.39 2.81 6.29
N PHE A 113 -3.70 3.79 6.81
CA PHE A 113 -3.18 3.75 8.18
C PHE A 113 -3.14 5.13 8.82
N ALA A 114 -3.12 5.15 10.15
CA ALA A 114 -3.00 6.35 10.93
C ALA A 114 -1.53 6.63 11.26
N ARG A 115 -1.04 7.82 10.93
CA ARG A 115 0.28 8.30 11.30
C ARG A 115 0.22 9.80 11.63
N ASP A 116 0.89 10.21 12.70
CA ASP A 116 0.93 11.61 13.14
C ASP A 116 -0.47 12.24 13.29
N ASN A 117 -1.42 11.47 13.82
CA ASN A 117 -2.82 11.83 13.97
C ASN A 117 -3.56 12.14 12.65
N GLN A 118 -3.04 11.64 11.53
CA GLN A 118 -3.62 11.78 10.20
C GLN A 118 -3.79 10.42 9.53
N TRP A 119 -4.84 10.28 8.74
CA TRP A 119 -5.02 9.12 7.89
C TRP A 119 -4.17 9.25 6.63
N GLN A 120 -3.51 8.20 6.26
CA GLN A 120 -2.66 8.13 5.06
C GLN A 120 -3.03 6.89 4.25
N VAL A 121 -2.88 7.01 2.93
CA VAL A 121 -3.01 5.90 2.00
C VAL A 121 -1.68 5.65 1.30
N GLU A 122 -1.35 4.39 1.06
CA GLU A 122 -0.16 3.97 0.33
C GLU A 122 -0.52 2.83 -0.64
N ASP A 123 -0.02 2.93 -1.87
CA ASP A 123 -0.14 1.87 -2.87
C ASP A 123 0.89 0.78 -2.59
N LEU A 124 0.47 -0.47 -2.56
CA LEU A 124 1.34 -1.62 -2.26
C LEU A 124 1.88 -2.31 -3.52
N GLY A 125 2.11 -1.55 -4.58
CA GLY A 125 2.60 -2.07 -5.84
C GLY A 125 1.50 -2.68 -6.70
N SER A 126 0.33 -2.05 -6.66
CA SER A 126 -0.83 -2.51 -7.42
C SER A 126 -0.60 -2.48 -8.94
N THR A 127 -1.38 -3.28 -9.67
CA THR A 127 -1.27 -3.37 -11.14
C THR A 127 -1.75 -2.07 -11.82
N ASN A 128 -2.88 -1.52 -11.36
CA ASN A 128 -3.53 -0.37 -11.99
C ASN A 128 -3.26 0.96 -11.27
N GLY A 129 -2.67 0.91 -10.08
CA GLY A 129 -2.38 2.08 -9.25
C GLY A 129 -3.56 2.54 -8.41
N THR A 130 -3.22 3.24 -7.33
CA THR A 130 -4.15 3.91 -6.42
C THR A 130 -4.16 5.40 -6.72
N TRP A 131 -5.32 6.04 -6.64
CA TRP A 131 -5.48 7.46 -6.95
C TRP A 131 -6.19 8.18 -5.80
N LEU A 132 -5.63 9.30 -5.36
CA LEU A 132 -6.23 10.18 -4.36
C LEU A 132 -6.54 11.53 -5.02
N ASN A 133 -7.80 11.93 -5.09
CA ASN A 133 -8.25 13.15 -5.77
C ASN A 133 -7.69 13.26 -7.21
N ARG A 134 -7.70 12.17 -7.98
CA ARG A 134 -7.14 12.04 -9.34
C ARG A 134 -5.61 12.15 -9.42
N HIS A 135 -4.90 12.23 -8.30
CA HIS A 135 -3.44 12.18 -8.25
C HIS A 135 -2.98 10.76 -7.91
N LYS A 136 -2.04 10.23 -8.68
CA LYS A 136 -1.51 8.89 -8.45
C LYS A 136 -0.73 8.85 -7.14
N VAL A 137 -1.04 7.86 -6.30
CA VAL A 137 -0.35 7.62 -5.03
C VAL A 137 1.00 6.95 -5.34
N ALA A 138 2.10 7.70 -5.20
CA ALA A 138 3.47 7.21 -5.44
C ALA A 138 4.19 6.79 -4.15
N GLY A 139 3.62 7.10 -2.99
CA GLY A 139 4.08 6.78 -1.65
C GLY A 139 2.96 7.10 -0.66
N ALA A 140 3.25 7.14 0.63
CA ALA A 140 2.23 7.48 1.62
C ALA A 140 1.72 8.93 1.42
N MET A 141 0.42 9.08 1.19
CA MET A 141 -0.26 10.37 1.01
C MET A 141 -1.30 10.60 2.09
N VAL A 142 -1.33 11.81 2.65
CA VAL A 142 -2.31 12.20 3.68
C VAL A 142 -3.69 12.36 3.06
N MET A 143 -4.68 11.76 3.70
CA MET A 143 -6.09 11.88 3.35
C MET A 143 -6.81 12.83 4.32
N LYS A 144 -7.67 13.68 3.79
CA LYS A 144 -8.52 14.60 4.54
C LYS A 144 -10.00 14.25 4.32
N PRO A 145 -10.89 14.63 5.24
CA PRO A 145 -12.32 14.48 5.00
C PRO A 145 -12.75 15.13 3.68
N GLY A 146 -13.55 14.41 2.90
CA GLY A 146 -13.97 14.80 1.57
C GLY A 146 -13.01 14.36 0.46
N ASP A 147 -11.84 13.82 0.79
CA ASP A 147 -10.94 13.27 -0.23
C ASP A 147 -11.52 11.99 -0.84
N VAL A 148 -11.29 11.86 -2.13
CA VAL A 148 -11.77 10.74 -2.95
C VAL A 148 -10.63 9.80 -3.27
N LEU A 149 -10.75 8.55 -2.82
CA LEU A 149 -9.83 7.46 -3.06
C LEU A 149 -10.39 6.54 -4.15
N GLN A 150 -9.62 6.33 -5.22
CA GLN A 150 -9.99 5.42 -6.31
C GLN A 150 -9.00 4.25 -6.38
N ILE A 151 -9.56 3.04 -6.42
CA ILE A 151 -8.86 1.76 -6.55
C ILE A 151 -9.59 0.93 -7.59
N GLY A 152 -8.97 0.74 -8.76
CA GLY A 152 -9.66 0.15 -9.91
C GLY A 152 -10.87 0.99 -10.33
N ASN A 153 -12.05 0.36 -10.37
CA ASN A 153 -13.33 1.02 -10.63
C ASN A 153 -14.03 1.50 -9.36
N THR A 154 -13.50 1.13 -8.20
CA THR A 154 -14.11 1.48 -6.91
C THR A 154 -13.65 2.86 -6.47
N VAL A 155 -14.60 3.73 -6.21
CA VAL A 155 -14.39 5.09 -5.71
C VAL A 155 -14.97 5.20 -4.30
N MET A 156 -14.18 5.68 -3.37
CA MET A 156 -14.54 5.85 -1.96
C MET A 156 -14.24 7.27 -1.50
N GLU A 157 -15.07 7.83 -0.65
CA GLU A 157 -14.91 9.15 -0.03
C GLU A 157 -14.58 8.98 1.46
N LEU A 158 -13.57 9.71 1.94
CA LEU A 158 -13.24 9.77 3.37
C LEU A 158 -14.20 10.75 4.09
N ARG A 159 -14.93 10.25 5.09
CA ARG A 159 -15.87 11.04 5.93
C ARG A 159 -15.52 11.03 7.41
#